data_fedeca628102561f142e811ae18b13ee
#
_entry.id   fedeca628102561f142e811ae18b13ee
#
_cell.length_a   1.000
_cell.length_b   1.000
_cell.length_c   1.000
_cell.angle_alpha   90.00
_cell.angle_beta   90.00
_cell.angle_gamma   90.00
#
_symmetry.space_group_name_H-M   'P 1'
#
loop_
_entity.id
_entity.type
_entity.pdbx_description
1 polymer ?
#
loop_
_entity_poly.entity_id
_entity_poly.type
_entity_poly.pdbx_seq_one_letter_code
_entity_poly.pdbx_strand_id
1 'polypeptide(L)'
;MFVLSLYGLLLVLTFGRTAEASGDTSCQSFDTTFPSGSLGQADSPLRAISPPETYETCDNGLAMYLLKPKGPVKRTGNVNDKIGQGATLNSTELCVRGKLSFEVTAPTVPGVVTAIILIGSDSPDEIDVELLGGDPTNWSTNVFVFLPGETEPMYDKYSSVERVDGSIAEKHTYFIDYGLDRIVWGVDGKAVRTLTKEQAGERYPSHCLRFQCGIWDASEHQGTSEWARGPIDWSQQPEKIPAYIHSMALKC
;
A
#
# COMPACT_ATOMS: atom_id res chain seq x y z
N MET A 1 -16.96 -5.04 -19.83
CA MET A 1 -17.04 -5.80 -18.58
C MET A 1 -15.66 -6.40 -18.38
N PHE A 2 -14.79 -5.65 -17.71
CA PHE A 2 -13.36 -5.99 -17.58
C PHE A 2 -13.09 -6.29 -16.12
N VAL A 3 -12.66 -7.51 -15.87
CA VAL A 3 -12.27 -7.99 -14.55
C VAL A 3 -10.87 -7.46 -14.27
N LEU A 4 -10.75 -6.51 -13.36
CA LEU A 4 -9.47 -6.12 -12.78
C LEU A 4 -9.15 -7.13 -11.67
N SER A 5 -8.29 -8.10 -12.00
CA SER A 5 -7.72 -8.97 -10.97
C SER A 5 -6.54 -8.24 -10.32
N LEU A 6 -6.78 -7.69 -9.13
CA LEU A 6 -5.74 -7.12 -8.25
C LEU A 6 -4.84 -8.19 -7.60
N TYR A 7 -4.84 -9.42 -8.11
CA TYR A 7 -4.03 -10.53 -7.60
C TYR A 7 -2.66 -10.62 -8.26
N GLY A 8 -1.90 -9.54 -8.21
CA GLY A 8 -0.45 -9.59 -8.39
C GLY A 8 0.29 -9.83 -7.07
N LEU A 9 -0.42 -9.83 -5.94
CA LEU A 9 0.15 -10.18 -4.64
C LEU A 9 -0.16 -11.64 -4.35
N LEU A 10 0.84 -12.50 -4.49
CA LEU A 10 0.78 -13.94 -4.28
C LEU A 10 0.27 -14.26 -2.87
N LEU A 11 -1.02 -14.56 -2.73
CA LEU A 11 -1.62 -15.07 -1.50
C LEU A 11 -1.21 -16.55 -1.35
N VAL A 12 -0.16 -16.83 -0.61
CA VAL A 12 0.12 -18.20 -0.16
C VAL A 12 -0.85 -18.52 0.98
N LEU A 13 -1.98 -19.11 0.63
CA LEU A 13 -2.93 -19.67 1.59
C LEU A 13 -2.36 -20.99 2.13
N THR A 14 -1.72 -20.96 3.27
CA THR A 14 -1.53 -22.15 4.10
C THR A 14 -2.76 -22.31 5.00
N PHE A 15 -3.65 -23.23 4.67
CA PHE A 15 -4.69 -23.69 5.59
C PHE A 15 -4.04 -24.42 6.77
N GLY A 16 -4.14 -23.86 7.94
CA GLY A 16 -3.64 -24.46 9.15
C GLY A 16 -4.26 -23.91 10.43
N ARG A 17 -5.29 -24.63 10.92
CA ARG A 17 -5.84 -24.63 12.29
C ARG A 17 -6.45 -23.35 12.83
N THR A 18 -7.78 -23.45 13.06
CA THR A 18 -8.56 -22.64 14.01
C THR A 18 -7.88 -22.63 15.38
N ALA A 19 -7.16 -21.56 15.68
CA ALA A 19 -6.89 -21.14 17.04
C ALA A 19 -7.86 -19.99 17.31
N GLU A 20 -8.84 -20.20 18.19
CA GLU A 20 -9.55 -19.10 18.82
C GLU A 20 -8.51 -18.27 19.57
N ALA A 21 -8.07 -17.20 18.95
CA ALA A 21 -7.21 -16.22 19.58
C ALA A 21 -8.10 -15.29 20.42
N SER A 22 -8.38 -15.70 21.66
CA SER A 22 -8.67 -14.75 22.73
C SER A 22 -7.34 -14.09 23.14
N GLY A 23 -6.73 -13.36 22.24
CA GLY A 23 -5.58 -12.52 22.48
C GLY A 23 -6.04 -11.07 22.61
N ASP A 24 -5.50 -10.40 23.60
CA ASP A 24 -5.62 -8.96 23.79
C ASP A 24 -5.36 -8.25 22.45
N THR A 25 -6.42 -7.72 21.82
CA THR A 25 -6.37 -7.00 20.54
C THR A 25 -6.06 -5.52 20.77
N SER A 26 -5.28 -5.20 21.79
CA SER A 26 -4.84 -3.84 22.04
C SER A 26 -3.80 -3.44 20.98
N CYS A 27 -4.15 -2.47 20.18
CA CYS A 27 -3.23 -1.81 19.25
C CYS A 27 -2.03 -1.26 20.04
N GLN A 28 -0.81 -1.43 19.52
CA GLN A 28 0.41 -0.91 20.14
C GLN A 28 0.94 0.29 19.36
N SER A 29 1.04 1.43 20.03
CA SER A 29 1.63 2.63 19.45
C SER A 29 3.13 2.48 19.26
N PHE A 30 3.64 3.00 18.15
CA PHE A 30 5.08 3.07 17.86
C PHE A 30 5.40 4.30 17.02
N ASP A 31 6.69 4.66 16.98
CA ASP A 31 7.28 5.55 15.99
C ASP A 31 8.65 5.03 15.56
N THR A 32 9.02 5.26 14.32
CA THR A 32 10.29 4.82 13.76
C THR A 32 10.75 5.70 12.60
N THR A 33 12.06 5.90 12.50
CA THR A 33 12.75 6.49 11.34
C THR A 33 13.55 5.44 10.57
N PHE A 34 13.34 4.16 10.88
CA PHE A 34 14.01 3.02 10.27
C PHE A 34 15.54 3.09 10.34
N PRO A 35 16.15 3.14 11.54
CA PRO A 35 17.59 3.12 11.67
C PRO A 35 18.21 1.93 10.93
N SER A 36 19.46 2.09 10.44
CA SER A 36 20.15 1.03 9.72
C SER A 36 20.16 -0.29 10.49
N GLY A 37 19.74 -1.38 9.85
CA GLY A 37 19.61 -2.71 10.45
C GLY A 37 18.39 -2.92 11.36
N SER A 38 17.44 -1.97 11.44
CA SER A 38 16.25 -2.11 12.27
C SER A 38 15.24 -3.14 11.74
N LEU A 39 15.21 -3.37 10.42
CA LEU A 39 14.37 -4.44 9.86
C LEU A 39 14.92 -5.80 10.26
N GLY A 40 14.01 -6.67 10.74
CA GLY A 40 14.37 -8.01 11.21
C GLY A 40 14.76 -8.09 12.69
N GLN A 41 14.86 -6.96 13.40
CA GLN A 41 14.92 -6.96 14.86
C GLN A 41 13.59 -7.43 15.46
N ALA A 42 13.63 -7.97 16.68
CA ALA A 42 12.44 -8.51 17.33
C ALA A 42 11.34 -7.46 17.59
N ASP A 43 11.74 -6.22 17.79
CA ASP A 43 10.91 -5.05 18.05
C ASP A 43 10.61 -4.21 16.79
N SER A 44 11.03 -4.68 15.61
CA SER A 44 10.71 -3.99 14.36
C SER A 44 9.21 -3.96 14.11
N PRO A 45 8.63 -2.80 13.81
CA PRO A 45 7.20 -2.71 13.49
C PRO A 45 6.86 -3.32 12.12
N LEU A 46 7.85 -3.64 11.31
CA LEU A 46 7.71 -4.20 9.96
C LEU A 46 8.51 -5.47 9.77
N ARG A 47 7.94 -6.37 8.97
CA ARG A 47 8.62 -7.54 8.40
C ARG A 47 8.46 -7.56 6.89
N ALA A 48 9.57 -7.67 6.17
CA ALA A 48 9.55 -7.86 4.73
C ALA A 48 9.06 -9.28 4.39
N ILE A 49 8.19 -9.34 3.36
CA ILE A 49 7.72 -10.58 2.75
C ILE A 49 8.19 -10.73 1.30
N SER A 50 8.82 -9.69 0.76
CA SER A 50 9.48 -9.67 -0.55
C SER A 50 10.96 -10.05 -0.44
N PRO A 51 11.65 -10.35 -1.56
CA PRO A 51 13.08 -10.67 -1.59
C PRO A 51 13.95 -9.55 -1.00
N PRO A 52 15.07 -9.90 -0.34
CA PRO A 52 15.91 -8.93 0.38
C PRO A 52 16.55 -7.86 -0.49
N GLU A 53 16.69 -8.09 -1.79
CA GLU A 53 17.22 -7.09 -2.74
C GLU A 53 16.23 -5.97 -3.08
N THR A 54 14.97 -6.10 -2.65
CA THR A 54 13.90 -5.12 -2.91
C THR A 54 13.77 -4.06 -1.84
N TYR A 55 14.49 -4.14 -0.74
CA TYR A 55 14.42 -3.15 0.35
C TYR A 55 15.72 -3.05 1.13
N GLU A 56 15.92 -1.92 1.77
CA GLU A 56 16.98 -1.73 2.77
C GLU A 56 16.62 -0.57 3.72
N THR A 57 17.27 -0.53 4.89
CA THR A 57 17.28 0.65 5.76
C THR A 57 18.54 1.46 5.52
N CYS A 58 18.39 2.75 5.33
CA CYS A 58 19.47 3.68 5.01
C CYS A 58 19.27 5.00 5.76
N ASP A 59 20.16 5.99 5.55
CA ASP A 59 20.08 7.31 6.19
C ASP A 59 18.78 8.07 5.86
N ASN A 60 18.11 7.69 4.76
CA ASN A 60 16.83 8.27 4.36
C ASN A 60 15.60 7.50 4.91
N GLY A 61 15.80 6.52 5.78
CA GLY A 61 14.75 5.67 6.31
C GLY A 61 14.67 4.29 5.64
N LEU A 62 13.48 3.81 5.36
CA LEU A 62 13.23 2.57 4.62
C LEU A 62 13.19 2.87 3.12
N ALA A 63 14.17 2.37 2.37
CA ALA A 63 14.14 2.33 0.91
C ALA A 63 13.40 1.07 0.45
N MET A 64 12.43 1.25 -0.43
CA MET A 64 11.70 0.20 -1.14
C MET A 64 12.03 0.30 -2.63
N TYR A 65 12.41 -0.81 -3.25
CA TYR A 65 12.84 -0.85 -4.64
C TYR A 65 11.88 -1.66 -5.50
N LEU A 66 11.57 -1.10 -6.65
CA LEU A 66 11.01 -1.86 -7.76
C LEU A 66 12.16 -2.25 -8.69
N LEU A 67 12.43 -3.54 -8.79
CA LEU A 67 13.51 -4.10 -9.59
C LEU A 67 13.06 -4.32 -11.02
N LYS A 68 13.93 -3.96 -11.97
CA LYS A 68 13.69 -4.18 -13.40
C LYS A 68 13.55 -5.67 -13.74
N PRO A 69 12.59 -6.06 -14.59
CA PRO A 69 12.45 -7.44 -15.03
C PRO A 69 13.70 -7.92 -15.78
N LYS A 70 14.04 -9.20 -15.63
CA LYS A 70 15.16 -9.80 -16.35
C LYS A 70 14.88 -9.89 -17.85
N GLY A 71 15.84 -9.44 -18.66
CA GLY A 71 15.79 -9.44 -20.12
C GLY A 71 14.84 -8.37 -20.71
N PRO A 72 14.64 -8.37 -22.02
CA PRO A 72 13.82 -7.36 -22.68
C PRO A 72 12.34 -7.48 -22.27
N VAL A 73 11.72 -6.32 -22.06
CA VAL A 73 10.29 -6.19 -21.82
C VAL A 73 9.61 -5.76 -23.11
N LYS A 74 8.55 -6.45 -23.50
CA LYS A 74 7.76 -6.13 -24.69
C LYS A 74 6.45 -5.49 -24.25
N ARG A 75 6.19 -4.31 -24.80
CA ARG A 75 4.94 -3.59 -24.61
C ARG A 75 3.94 -3.96 -25.70
N THR A 76 2.69 -4.24 -25.33
CA THR A 76 1.55 -4.44 -26.23
C THR A 76 0.40 -3.55 -25.76
N GLY A 77 0.14 -2.47 -26.50
CA GLY A 77 -0.83 -1.44 -26.05
C GLY A 77 -0.39 -0.82 -24.73
N ASN A 78 -1.22 -0.95 -23.71
CA ASN A 78 -0.98 -0.42 -22.36
C ASN A 78 -0.52 -1.48 -21.35
N VAL A 79 0.04 -2.59 -21.79
CA VAL A 79 0.56 -3.64 -20.91
C VAL A 79 1.98 -4.07 -21.29
N ASN A 80 2.73 -4.53 -20.30
CA ASN A 80 4.02 -5.17 -20.46
C ASN A 80 3.87 -6.69 -20.31
N ASP A 81 4.68 -7.45 -21.04
CA ASP A 81 4.74 -8.93 -20.97
C ASP A 81 5.47 -9.43 -19.71
N LYS A 82 6.11 -8.53 -18.99
CA LYS A 82 6.82 -8.78 -17.73
C LYS A 82 6.72 -7.57 -16.83
N ILE A 83 6.58 -7.81 -15.56
CA ILE A 83 6.54 -6.77 -14.51
C ILE A 83 7.80 -6.80 -13.65
N GLY A 84 8.10 -5.65 -13.06
CA GLY A 84 9.16 -5.50 -12.06
C GLY A 84 8.79 -6.20 -10.75
N GLN A 85 9.82 -6.58 -9.98
CA GLN A 85 9.64 -7.15 -8.65
C GLN A 85 9.78 -6.06 -7.60
N GLY A 86 8.70 -5.78 -6.87
CA GLY A 86 8.66 -4.74 -5.86
C GLY A 86 8.87 -5.22 -4.43
N ALA A 87 9.13 -4.28 -3.54
CA ALA A 87 9.14 -4.50 -2.10
C ALA A 87 7.72 -4.63 -1.55
N THR A 88 7.55 -5.51 -0.57
CA THR A 88 6.34 -5.59 0.26
C THR A 88 6.75 -5.90 1.70
N LEU A 89 6.27 -5.08 2.64
CA LEU A 89 6.52 -5.23 4.06
C LEU A 89 5.19 -5.17 4.81
N ASN A 90 4.99 -6.11 5.74
CA ASN A 90 3.82 -6.17 6.60
C ASN A 90 4.16 -5.67 8.00
N SER A 91 3.17 -5.09 8.69
CA SER A 91 3.31 -4.82 10.11
C SER A 91 3.40 -6.10 10.93
N THR A 92 4.12 -6.02 12.04
CA THR A 92 4.09 -7.04 13.10
C THR A 92 2.82 -6.94 13.94
N GLU A 93 2.24 -5.72 14.03
CA GLU A 93 0.92 -5.49 14.60
C GLU A 93 -0.16 -5.99 13.64
N LEU A 94 -1.07 -6.82 14.15
CA LEU A 94 -2.10 -7.49 13.35
C LEU A 94 -3.47 -6.80 13.43
N CYS A 95 -3.66 -5.87 14.36
CA CYS A 95 -4.94 -5.20 14.56
C CYS A 95 -4.73 -3.70 14.81
N VAL A 96 -4.59 -2.95 13.73
CA VAL A 96 -4.40 -1.50 13.77
C VAL A 96 -5.73 -0.80 13.96
N ARG A 97 -5.81 0.03 14.99
CA ARG A 97 -6.87 1.01 15.22
C ARG A 97 -6.22 2.29 15.73
N GLY A 98 -6.55 3.40 15.09
CA GLY A 98 -5.95 4.69 15.43
C GLY A 98 -5.34 5.36 14.21
N LYS A 99 -4.42 6.28 14.45
CA LYS A 99 -3.81 7.09 13.39
C LYS A 99 -2.44 6.55 13.00
N LEU A 100 -2.36 5.97 11.81
CA LEU A 100 -1.11 5.62 11.12
C LEU A 100 -0.66 6.83 10.28
N SER A 101 0.53 7.36 10.56
CA SER A 101 1.17 8.45 9.80
C SER A 101 2.49 7.98 9.22
N PHE A 102 2.81 8.43 8.00
CA PHE A 102 4.03 8.03 7.31
C PHE A 102 4.53 9.16 6.40
N GLU A 103 5.82 9.49 6.53
CA GLU A 103 6.49 10.47 5.67
C GLU A 103 7.11 9.73 4.48
N VAL A 104 6.70 10.08 3.26
CA VAL A 104 7.04 9.34 2.04
C VAL A 104 7.57 10.26 0.95
N THR A 105 8.50 9.72 0.16
CA THR A 105 8.88 10.21 -1.16
C THR A 105 8.68 9.07 -2.16
N ALA A 106 7.86 9.30 -3.20
CA ALA A 106 7.55 8.30 -4.21
C ALA A 106 8.11 8.68 -5.59
N PRO A 107 8.46 7.70 -6.45
CA PRO A 107 8.95 7.97 -7.80
C PRO A 107 7.84 8.47 -8.72
N THR A 108 8.18 9.35 -9.66
CA THR A 108 7.25 9.89 -10.67
C THR A 108 7.34 9.14 -12.01
N VAL A 109 7.38 7.82 -11.94
CA VAL A 109 7.46 6.94 -13.11
C VAL A 109 6.07 6.39 -13.42
N PRO A 110 5.46 6.70 -14.59
CA PRO A 110 4.18 6.14 -15.00
C PRO A 110 4.15 4.61 -14.92
N GLY A 111 3.12 4.05 -14.29
CA GLY A 111 2.98 2.62 -14.06
C GLY A 111 3.59 2.12 -12.74
N VAL A 112 4.36 2.95 -12.03
CA VAL A 112 4.83 2.63 -10.67
C VAL A 112 3.83 3.11 -9.63
N VAL A 113 3.52 2.27 -8.66
CA VAL A 113 2.66 2.59 -7.52
C VAL A 113 3.42 2.37 -6.22
N THR A 114 3.43 3.38 -5.36
CA THR A 114 3.88 3.27 -3.96
C THR A 114 2.65 3.26 -3.08
N ALA A 115 2.45 2.18 -2.32
CA ALA A 115 1.24 1.96 -1.54
C ALA A 115 1.54 1.80 -0.05
N ILE A 116 0.65 2.38 0.78
CA ILE A 116 0.55 2.08 2.21
C ILE A 116 -0.93 1.82 2.49
N ILE A 117 -1.22 0.60 2.91
CA ILE A 117 -2.58 0.10 3.05
C ILE A 117 -2.80 -0.48 4.45
N LEU A 118 -4.04 -0.46 4.90
CA LEU A 118 -4.49 -1.33 5.99
C LEU A 118 -5.23 -2.50 5.37
N ILE A 119 -4.79 -3.73 5.63
CA ILE A 119 -5.32 -4.94 5.00
C ILE A 119 -5.60 -6.02 6.04
N GLY A 120 -6.72 -6.72 5.87
CA GLY A 120 -7.09 -7.83 6.73
C GLY A 120 -6.13 -9.02 6.61
N SER A 121 -5.82 -9.67 7.74
CA SER A 121 -5.07 -10.92 7.73
C SER A 121 -5.93 -12.12 7.34
N ASP A 122 -7.20 -12.09 7.76
CA ASP A 122 -8.17 -13.18 7.59
C ASP A 122 -9.44 -12.70 6.84
N SER A 123 -9.44 -11.48 6.38
CA SER A 123 -10.52 -10.88 5.58
C SER A 123 -9.94 -10.09 4.43
N PRO A 124 -10.69 -9.91 3.35
CA PRO A 124 -10.26 -9.08 2.22
C PRO A 124 -10.51 -7.57 2.43
N ASP A 125 -10.80 -7.13 3.66
CA ASP A 125 -10.98 -5.71 3.97
C ASP A 125 -9.67 -4.95 3.74
N GLU A 126 -9.75 -3.79 3.09
CA GLU A 126 -8.59 -2.97 2.74
C GLU A 126 -8.93 -1.47 2.78
N ILE A 127 -7.99 -0.66 3.25
CA ILE A 127 -8.06 0.81 3.26
C ILE A 127 -6.74 1.33 2.67
N ASP A 128 -6.81 2.14 1.61
CA ASP A 128 -5.66 2.47 0.78
C ASP A 128 -5.22 3.92 0.86
N VAL A 129 -3.91 4.10 0.76
CA VAL A 129 -3.19 5.27 0.26
C VAL A 129 -2.24 4.80 -0.83
N GLU A 130 -2.42 5.32 -2.05
CA GLU A 130 -1.62 4.93 -3.19
C GLU A 130 -1.11 6.17 -3.95
N LEU A 131 0.22 6.21 -4.14
CA LEU A 131 0.93 7.27 -4.84
C LEU A 131 1.31 6.76 -6.22
N LEU A 132 0.64 7.31 -7.25
CA LEU A 132 0.81 6.89 -8.63
C LEU A 132 1.89 7.73 -9.31
N GLY A 133 2.98 7.11 -9.72
CA GLY A 133 4.08 7.82 -10.37
C GLY A 133 3.70 8.54 -11.67
N GLY A 134 2.62 8.11 -12.33
CA GLY A 134 2.08 8.76 -13.51
C GLY A 134 1.12 9.92 -13.24
N ASP A 135 0.81 10.20 -11.96
CA ASP A 135 -0.05 11.32 -11.55
C ASP A 135 0.56 12.03 -10.32
N PRO A 136 1.71 12.69 -10.48
CA PRO A 136 2.57 13.10 -9.36
C PRO A 136 2.02 14.23 -8.48
N THR A 137 0.95 14.88 -8.86
CA THR A 137 0.30 15.96 -8.08
C THR A 137 -0.94 15.50 -7.33
N ASN A 138 -1.25 14.21 -7.45
CA ASN A 138 -2.40 13.60 -6.80
C ASN A 138 -2.00 12.27 -6.13
N TRP A 139 -2.87 11.78 -5.27
CA TRP A 139 -2.77 10.46 -4.63
C TRP A 139 -4.16 9.85 -4.49
N SER A 140 -4.22 8.54 -4.46
CA SER A 140 -5.49 7.80 -4.42
C SER A 140 -5.77 7.27 -3.02
N THR A 141 -7.05 7.23 -2.67
CA THR A 141 -7.56 6.60 -1.46
C THR A 141 -8.72 5.68 -1.82
N ASN A 142 -8.83 4.55 -1.15
CA ASN A 142 -9.92 3.61 -1.38
C ASN A 142 -10.30 2.82 -0.14
N VAL A 143 -11.42 2.12 -0.22
CA VAL A 143 -11.85 1.09 0.74
C VAL A 143 -12.44 -0.07 -0.03
N PHE A 144 -11.93 -1.26 0.24
CA PHE A 144 -12.50 -2.52 -0.24
C PHE A 144 -13.02 -3.35 0.93
N VAL A 145 -14.26 -3.80 0.83
CA VAL A 145 -14.86 -4.75 1.75
C VAL A 145 -15.71 -5.71 0.92
N PHE A 146 -15.48 -7.00 1.12
CA PHE A 146 -16.27 -8.06 0.48
C PHE A 146 -17.39 -8.50 1.40
N LEU A 147 -18.61 -8.46 0.90
CA LEU A 147 -19.72 -9.04 1.62
C LEU A 147 -19.79 -10.56 1.40
N PRO A 148 -20.43 -11.31 2.31
CA PRO A 148 -20.57 -12.76 2.16
C PRO A 148 -21.12 -13.16 0.79
N GLY A 149 -20.38 -14.02 0.07
CA GLY A 149 -20.75 -14.51 -1.25
C GLY A 149 -20.22 -13.66 -2.42
N GLU A 150 -19.57 -12.53 -2.17
CA GLU A 150 -18.88 -11.76 -3.21
C GLU A 150 -17.50 -12.34 -3.50
N THR A 151 -17.14 -12.36 -4.78
CA THR A 151 -15.83 -12.82 -5.28
C THR A 151 -14.95 -11.68 -5.78
N GLU A 152 -15.53 -10.49 -5.92
CA GLU A 152 -14.85 -9.28 -6.41
C GLU A 152 -15.28 -8.07 -5.58
N PRO A 153 -14.38 -7.10 -5.32
CA PRO A 153 -14.74 -5.87 -4.62
C PRO A 153 -15.47 -4.90 -5.54
N MET A 154 -16.11 -3.91 -4.96
CA MET A 154 -16.68 -2.77 -5.71
C MET A 154 -15.58 -1.72 -5.95
N TYR A 155 -14.88 -1.82 -7.06
CA TYR A 155 -13.67 -1.03 -7.36
C TYR A 155 -13.86 0.49 -7.27
N ASP A 156 -14.94 1.03 -7.82
CA ASP A 156 -15.09 2.49 -7.96
C ASP A 156 -15.94 3.15 -6.87
N LYS A 157 -16.52 2.37 -5.96
CA LYS A 157 -17.53 2.90 -5.03
C LYS A 157 -16.96 3.85 -3.99
N TYR A 158 -15.78 3.52 -3.48
CA TYR A 158 -15.13 4.26 -2.40
C TYR A 158 -13.76 4.80 -2.81
N SER A 159 -13.44 4.78 -4.11
CA SER A 159 -12.24 5.39 -4.63
C SER A 159 -12.35 6.92 -4.64
N SER A 160 -11.26 7.60 -4.37
CA SER A 160 -11.16 9.05 -4.46
C SER A 160 -9.74 9.46 -4.81
N VAL A 161 -9.60 10.57 -5.52
CA VAL A 161 -8.32 11.17 -5.88
C VAL A 161 -8.19 12.49 -5.14
N GLU A 162 -7.11 12.60 -4.38
CA GLU A 162 -6.82 13.75 -3.53
C GLU A 162 -5.58 14.50 -4.07
N ARG A 163 -5.53 15.83 -3.88
CA ARG A 163 -4.36 16.61 -4.25
C ARG A 163 -3.30 16.60 -3.16
N VAL A 164 -2.03 16.67 -3.60
CA VAL A 164 -0.90 17.04 -2.77
C VAL A 164 -0.34 18.40 -3.23
N ASP A 165 0.10 19.23 -2.30
CA ASP A 165 0.78 20.49 -2.63
C ASP A 165 2.20 20.17 -3.12
N GLY A 166 2.52 20.49 -4.38
CA GLY A 166 3.78 20.09 -5.02
C GLY A 166 3.66 18.71 -5.69
N SER A 167 4.50 17.77 -5.32
CA SER A 167 4.62 16.47 -5.97
C SER A 167 4.85 15.34 -4.97
N ILE A 168 4.32 14.14 -5.24
CA ILE A 168 4.64 12.91 -4.47
C ILE A 168 6.15 12.59 -4.42
N ALA A 169 6.96 13.22 -5.28
CA ALA A 169 8.42 13.12 -5.25
C ALA A 169 9.06 13.99 -4.14
N GLU A 170 8.30 14.89 -3.56
CA GLU A 170 8.70 15.64 -2.37
C GLU A 170 8.29 14.88 -1.12
N LYS A 171 8.87 15.25 0.02
CA LYS A 171 8.49 14.67 1.31
C LYS A 171 7.14 15.17 1.75
N HIS A 172 6.20 14.26 1.90
CA HIS A 172 4.87 14.54 2.47
C HIS A 172 4.53 13.52 3.56
N THR A 173 3.82 13.99 4.58
CA THR A 173 3.31 13.11 5.64
C THR A 173 1.86 12.78 5.38
N TYR A 174 1.59 11.58 4.89
CA TYR A 174 0.24 11.04 4.73
C TYR A 174 -0.23 10.38 6.02
N PHE A 175 -1.53 10.25 6.22
CA PHE A 175 -2.07 9.48 7.31
C PHE A 175 -3.41 8.82 6.99
N ILE A 176 -3.65 7.70 7.66
CA ILE A 176 -4.95 7.02 7.78
C ILE A 176 -5.30 7.01 9.27
N ASP A 177 -6.41 7.65 9.65
CA ASP A 177 -6.98 7.57 11.01
C ASP A 177 -8.21 6.67 10.94
N TYR A 178 -8.04 5.41 11.39
CA TYR A 178 -9.04 4.37 11.31
C TYR A 178 -9.67 4.11 12.67
N GLY A 179 -10.92 4.58 12.82
CA GLY A 179 -11.73 4.46 14.03
C GLY A 179 -12.84 3.42 13.91
N LEU A 180 -13.73 3.41 14.91
CA LEU A 180 -14.92 2.54 14.94
C LEU A 180 -16.06 3.07 14.06
N ASP A 181 -16.09 4.38 13.84
CA ASP A 181 -17.19 5.10 13.20
C ASP A 181 -16.78 5.86 11.93
N ARG A 182 -15.47 6.04 11.70
CA ARG A 182 -14.96 6.75 10.52
C ARG A 182 -13.53 6.37 10.19
N ILE A 183 -13.20 6.58 8.92
CA ILE A 183 -11.85 6.60 8.37
C ILE A 183 -11.58 8.00 7.89
N VAL A 184 -10.43 8.57 8.28
CA VAL A 184 -9.98 9.89 7.82
C VAL A 184 -8.64 9.73 7.14
N TRP A 185 -8.54 10.23 5.92
CA TRP A 185 -7.27 10.36 5.20
C TRP A 185 -6.81 11.82 5.21
N GLY A 186 -5.51 12.00 5.22
CA GLY A 186 -4.95 13.33 5.14
C GLY A 186 -3.49 13.36 4.72
N VAL A 187 -3.03 14.56 4.44
CA VAL A 187 -1.65 14.87 4.07
C VAL A 187 -1.21 16.15 4.76
N ASP A 188 0.04 16.18 5.24
CA ASP A 188 0.70 17.33 5.89
C ASP A 188 -0.14 17.94 7.04
N GLY A 189 -0.69 17.04 7.86
CA GLY A 189 -1.51 17.41 9.03
C GLY A 189 -2.93 17.84 8.72
N LYS A 190 -3.33 17.92 7.44
CA LYS A 190 -4.68 18.30 7.01
C LYS A 190 -5.49 17.07 6.65
N ALA A 191 -6.68 16.90 7.23
CA ALA A 191 -7.66 15.93 6.78
C ALA A 191 -8.23 16.37 5.43
N VAL A 192 -8.24 15.48 4.43
CA VAL A 192 -8.74 15.78 3.08
C VAL A 192 -9.97 14.95 2.73
N ARG A 193 -10.12 13.78 3.33
CA ARG A 193 -11.26 12.87 3.10
C ARG A 193 -11.71 12.22 4.39
N THR A 194 -13.01 12.02 4.51
CA THR A 194 -13.62 11.21 5.58
C THR A 194 -14.68 10.28 4.98
N LEU A 195 -14.65 9.03 5.38
CA LEU A 195 -15.71 8.04 5.12
C LEU A 195 -16.26 7.58 6.47
N THR A 196 -17.54 7.85 6.74
CA THR A 196 -18.17 7.39 7.97
C THR A 196 -18.76 6.00 7.81
N LYS A 197 -18.89 5.28 8.93
CA LYS A 197 -19.58 3.99 8.97
C LYS A 197 -21.03 4.08 8.47
N GLU A 198 -21.71 5.19 8.74
CA GLU A 198 -23.06 5.45 8.24
C GLU A 198 -23.08 5.51 6.70
N GLN A 199 -22.11 6.19 6.07
CA GLN A 199 -21.98 6.29 4.61
C GLN A 199 -21.60 4.95 3.96
N ALA A 200 -20.71 4.19 4.59
CA ALA A 200 -20.26 2.90 4.09
C ALA A 200 -21.24 1.75 4.35
N GLY A 201 -22.06 1.86 5.42
CA GLY A 201 -22.98 0.81 5.82
C GLY A 201 -22.26 -0.50 6.16
N GLU A 202 -22.73 -1.60 5.60
CA GLU A 202 -22.14 -2.94 5.76
C GLU A 202 -20.71 -3.05 5.19
N ARG A 203 -20.33 -2.12 4.31
CA ARG A 203 -18.98 -2.06 3.72
C ARG A 203 -18.02 -1.16 4.50
N TYR A 204 -18.30 -0.90 5.76
CA TYR A 204 -17.32 -0.32 6.66
C TYR A 204 -16.41 -1.44 7.19
N PRO A 205 -15.07 -1.35 7.04
CA PRO A 205 -14.17 -2.39 7.51
C PRO A 205 -14.36 -2.67 8.99
N SER A 206 -14.59 -3.93 9.35
CA SER A 206 -14.91 -4.33 10.73
C SER A 206 -13.91 -5.32 11.31
N HIS A 207 -13.11 -5.95 10.47
CA HIS A 207 -12.08 -6.91 10.87
C HIS A 207 -10.80 -6.22 11.37
N CYS A 208 -9.94 -6.97 12.02
CA CYS A 208 -8.59 -6.52 12.32
C CYS A 208 -7.79 -6.33 11.03
N LEU A 209 -7.22 -5.15 10.87
CA LEU A 209 -6.37 -4.81 9.74
C LEU A 209 -4.94 -4.60 10.23
N ARG A 210 -3.98 -5.19 9.54
CA ARG A 210 -2.56 -4.83 9.66
C ARG A 210 -2.22 -3.78 8.62
N PHE A 211 -1.18 -3.00 8.81
CA PHE A 211 -0.68 -2.20 7.71
C PHE A 211 0.34 -2.96 6.85
N GLN A 212 0.36 -2.61 5.59
CA GLN A 212 1.32 -3.09 4.62
C GLN A 212 1.83 -1.90 3.82
N CYS A 213 3.12 -1.88 3.49
CA CYS A 213 3.69 -0.89 2.58
C CYS A 213 4.48 -1.59 1.48
N GLY A 214 4.53 -0.95 0.31
CA GLY A 214 5.23 -1.52 -0.83
C GLY A 214 5.35 -0.58 -2.02
N ILE A 215 6.09 -1.07 -3.00
CA ILE A 215 6.20 -0.47 -4.33
C ILE A 215 5.98 -1.58 -5.37
N TRP A 216 5.18 -1.32 -6.40
CA TRP A 216 4.83 -2.34 -7.37
C TRP A 216 4.67 -1.79 -8.80
N ASP A 217 4.73 -2.71 -9.78
CA ASP A 217 4.57 -2.45 -11.21
C ASP A 217 3.14 -2.75 -11.64
N ALA A 218 2.41 -1.73 -12.02
CA ALA A 218 1.01 -1.82 -12.43
C ALA A 218 0.83 -2.15 -13.93
N SER A 219 1.87 -2.60 -14.63
CA SER A 219 1.89 -2.73 -16.10
C SER A 219 1.30 -4.03 -16.65
N GLU A 220 0.90 -5.01 -15.82
CA GLU A 220 0.49 -6.33 -16.28
C GLU A 220 -0.93 -6.38 -16.88
N HIS A 221 -1.88 -5.67 -16.25
CA HIS A 221 -3.28 -5.67 -16.67
C HIS A 221 -3.68 -4.31 -17.21
N GLN A 222 -4.40 -4.30 -18.35
CA GLN A 222 -4.72 -3.07 -19.06
C GLN A 222 -5.39 -2.01 -18.15
N GLY A 223 -6.44 -2.37 -17.41
CA GLY A 223 -7.15 -1.41 -16.56
C GLY A 223 -6.28 -0.86 -15.43
N THR A 224 -5.46 -1.72 -14.80
CA THR A 224 -4.53 -1.33 -13.75
C THR A 224 -3.43 -0.42 -14.29
N SER A 225 -2.89 -0.76 -15.47
CA SER A 225 -1.89 0.05 -16.14
C SER A 225 -2.43 1.43 -16.54
N GLU A 226 -3.63 1.48 -17.10
CA GLU A 226 -4.31 2.75 -17.44
C GLU A 226 -4.56 3.62 -16.20
N TRP A 227 -5.03 3.02 -15.12
CA TRP A 227 -5.22 3.70 -13.85
C TRP A 227 -3.91 4.29 -13.31
N ALA A 228 -2.81 3.52 -13.34
CA ALA A 228 -1.47 3.96 -12.91
C ALA A 228 -0.75 4.84 -13.94
N ARG A 229 -1.42 5.23 -15.04
CA ARG A 229 -0.83 5.99 -16.17
C ARG A 229 0.36 5.28 -16.84
N GLY A 230 0.43 3.94 -16.71
CA GLY A 230 1.45 3.08 -17.29
C GLY A 230 1.22 2.73 -18.76
N PRO A 231 1.90 1.69 -19.24
CA PRO A 231 2.84 0.84 -18.50
C PRO A 231 4.21 1.49 -18.31
N ILE A 232 5.04 0.92 -17.44
CA ILE A 232 6.42 1.39 -17.25
C ILE A 232 7.23 1.18 -18.55
N ASP A 233 7.89 2.25 -19.00
CA ASP A 233 8.90 2.12 -20.04
C ASP A 233 10.24 1.71 -19.42
N TRP A 234 10.44 0.40 -19.26
CA TRP A 234 11.64 -0.16 -18.67
C TRP A 234 12.92 0.10 -19.47
N SER A 235 12.83 0.55 -20.72
CA SER A 235 14.00 0.92 -21.51
C SER A 235 14.63 2.22 -21.01
N GLN A 236 13.83 3.06 -20.36
CA GLN A 236 14.23 4.37 -19.82
C GLN A 236 14.49 4.34 -18.31
N GLN A 237 14.28 3.19 -17.66
CA GLN A 237 14.40 3.11 -16.20
C GLN A 237 15.72 2.45 -15.77
N PRO A 238 16.23 2.85 -14.58
CA PRO A 238 17.36 2.18 -13.96
C PRO A 238 16.99 0.74 -13.54
N GLU A 239 17.98 -0.03 -13.10
CA GLU A 239 17.79 -1.39 -12.59
C GLU A 239 16.91 -1.44 -11.33
N LYS A 240 16.87 -0.34 -10.54
CA LYS A 240 16.06 -0.19 -9.33
C LYS A 240 15.38 1.19 -9.34
N ILE A 241 14.07 1.22 -9.13
CA ILE A 241 13.30 2.46 -8.94
C ILE A 241 12.99 2.55 -7.44
N PRO A 242 13.48 3.59 -6.72
CA PRO A 242 13.28 3.72 -5.29
C PRO A 242 12.00 4.47 -4.92
N ALA A 243 11.37 4.07 -3.82
CA ALA A 243 10.51 4.88 -2.97
C ALA A 243 11.07 4.86 -1.55
N TYR A 244 10.81 5.90 -0.75
CA TYR A 244 11.33 6.01 0.62
C TYR A 244 10.20 6.26 1.60
N ILE A 245 10.19 5.51 2.70
CA ILE A 245 9.44 5.86 3.91
C ILE A 245 10.45 6.39 4.93
N HIS A 246 10.46 7.71 5.12
CA HIS A 246 11.43 8.39 5.99
C HIS A 246 11.12 8.18 7.47
N SER A 247 9.85 8.19 7.79
CA SER A 247 9.35 7.91 9.15
C SER A 247 7.95 7.31 9.10
N MET A 248 7.60 6.60 10.16
CA MET A 248 6.26 6.03 10.37
C MET A 248 5.91 6.07 11.84
N ALA A 249 4.66 6.39 12.16
CA ALA A 249 4.14 6.37 13.52
C ALA A 249 2.70 5.85 13.54
N LEU A 250 2.40 5.00 14.51
CA LEU A 250 1.06 4.56 14.86
C LEU A 250 0.69 5.11 16.25
N LYS A 251 -0.44 5.80 16.34
CA LYS A 251 -1.05 6.25 17.60
C LYS A 251 -2.40 5.57 17.73
N CYS A 252 -2.48 4.63 18.64
CA CYS A 252 -3.70 3.91 18.99
C CYS A 252 -4.67 4.74 19.81
#